data_ea8cbf77f0c5df2c65c254b8d569701e
#
_entry.id   ea8cbf77f0c5df2c65c254b8d569701e
#
_cell.length_a   1.000
_cell.length_b   1.000
_cell.length_c   1.000
_cell.angle_alpha   90.00
_cell.angle_beta   90.00
_cell.angle_gamma   90.00
#
_symmetry.space_group_name_H-M   'P 1'
#
loop_
_entity.id
_entity.type
_entity.pdbx_description
1 polymer ?
#
loop_
_entity_poly.entity_id
_entity_poly.type
_entity_poly.pdbx_seq_one_letter_code
_entity_poly.pdbx_strand_id
1 'polypeptide(L)'
;MTQSLGKFLLAIDGSSLPDRNLIGGKAWSIARMRGLGLSVPPAFVITAEACTAYLDTGALPPALAAELDAGIAWLEAASGARFGAGPQPLLVSVRSGAAISMPGMMDTVLNLGINEATEGALGALAGDAAFARDTHRRFLDLYARIVLKATLPELGEDVAPSALAETIRAETGEAVPSEPRAQLLAAVQAVFESWNSRRARKYRQHHGIPDSLGTAVTVQAMVFGNLDDHSGTGVLFSRNPLTGEPAPYGEYLARAQGEDVVSGRFTPQPLAALAAQQPGIHAELLAAAATLERENGDVQDIEFTVQQGQLYLLQTRAAKRAPAAAVRFAMDMLDEGRLDQATAFSRVSAEQVRSVLSPRVAEAAAASATVLASGEPACQGAGVGVIVVNTDEAERRALAGEQVVLARSTTSPDDVHGMIACNALATEHGGTTSHAALVSRSLGKPCVVGCGEGSVTALAGQIVTVDGASGNIYAGALPVTVPDENADPALARLIAWAEALSPITVLAEAPAGPLLDLNAVAGGEDEDKLPALLPGHTVAKGGAIASNAGVRAALAAGIKTICASPRLPVLLAAIEAARELQSNTVNDE
;
A
#
# COMPACT_ATOMS: atom_id res chain seq x y z
N MET A 1 27.58 11.00 10.78
CA MET A 1 27.63 9.78 9.94
C MET A 1 26.85 8.72 10.65
N THR A 2 25.95 8.00 9.96
CA THR A 2 25.24 6.87 10.55
C THR A 2 26.25 5.90 11.16
N GLN A 3 26.00 5.44 12.37
CA GLN A 3 26.91 4.48 13.04
C GLN A 3 26.84 3.14 12.31
N SER A 4 27.93 2.73 11.67
CA SER A 4 28.07 1.38 11.13
C SER A 4 28.29 0.41 12.30
N LEU A 5 27.50 -0.67 12.31
CA LEU A 5 27.62 -1.76 13.28
C LEU A 5 28.31 -3.00 12.68
N GLY A 6 28.67 -2.93 11.38
CA GLY A 6 29.33 -3.97 10.63
C GLY A 6 29.31 -3.66 9.13
N LYS A 7 29.62 -4.67 8.32
CA LYS A 7 29.57 -4.55 6.86
C LYS A 7 28.13 -4.41 6.36
N PHE A 8 27.21 -5.13 6.98
CA PHE A 8 25.80 -5.24 6.54
C PHE A 8 24.81 -4.56 7.51
N LEU A 9 25.26 -4.01 8.64
CA LEU A 9 24.39 -3.39 9.63
C LEU A 9 24.68 -1.90 9.83
N LEU A 10 23.57 -1.11 9.89
CA LEU A 10 23.59 0.30 10.21
C LEU A 10 22.61 0.59 11.36
N ALA A 11 23.06 1.33 12.37
CA ALA A 11 22.16 1.90 13.38
C ALA A 11 21.32 3.02 12.76
N ILE A 12 20.03 3.06 13.05
CA ILE A 12 19.16 4.15 12.61
C ILE A 12 19.02 5.16 13.75
N ASP A 13 20.04 6.01 13.92
CA ASP A 13 20.15 7.00 14.99
C ASP A 13 19.64 8.41 14.59
N GLY A 14 19.34 8.63 13.31
CA GLY A 14 18.89 9.92 12.79
C GLY A 14 20.03 10.91 12.49
N SER A 15 21.28 10.54 12.73
CA SER A 15 22.44 11.42 12.51
C SER A 15 22.78 11.64 11.02
N SER A 16 22.32 10.75 10.16
CA SER A 16 22.40 10.89 8.70
C SER A 16 21.30 10.07 8.02
N LEU A 17 21.12 10.32 6.71
CA LEU A 17 20.14 9.62 5.88
C LEU A 17 20.88 8.77 4.84
N PRO A 18 21.04 7.45 5.06
CA PRO A 18 21.68 6.56 4.10
C PRO A 18 20.87 6.40 2.80
N ASP A 19 21.51 5.85 1.76
CA ASP A 19 20.84 5.56 0.49
C ASP A 19 19.65 4.62 0.70
N ARG A 20 18.52 5.03 0.14
CA ARG A 20 17.26 4.29 0.23
C ARG A 20 17.34 2.91 -0.41
N ASN A 21 18.13 2.74 -1.47
CA ASN A 21 18.33 1.44 -2.11
C ASN A 21 19.09 0.47 -1.20
N LEU A 22 19.99 0.99 -0.37
CA LEU A 22 20.77 0.21 0.57
C LEU A 22 19.94 -0.26 1.78
N ILE A 23 19.19 0.66 2.39
CA ILE A 23 18.50 0.41 3.67
C ILE A 23 17.00 0.14 3.52
N GLY A 24 16.45 0.30 2.32
CA GLY A 24 15.03 0.14 2.04
C GLY A 24 14.16 1.30 2.54
N GLY A 25 12.94 1.36 2.04
CA GLY A 25 12.02 2.47 2.31
C GLY A 25 11.61 2.60 3.78
N LYS A 26 11.47 1.48 4.52
CA LYS A 26 11.09 1.52 5.95
C LYS A 26 12.18 2.14 6.82
N ALA A 27 13.40 1.60 6.76
CA ALA A 27 14.51 2.13 7.53
C ALA A 27 14.84 3.57 7.15
N TRP A 28 14.73 3.91 5.85
CA TRP A 28 14.88 5.27 5.36
C TRP A 28 13.87 6.24 5.99
N SER A 29 12.59 5.83 6.06
CA SER A 29 11.52 6.58 6.72
C SER A 29 11.80 6.80 8.21
N ILE A 30 12.22 5.74 8.93
CA ILE A 30 12.61 5.81 10.34
C ILE A 30 13.79 6.78 10.54
N ALA A 31 14.84 6.68 9.72
CA ALA A 31 16.01 7.57 9.79
C ALA A 31 15.62 9.03 9.61
N ARG A 32 14.74 9.31 8.63
CA ARG A 32 14.23 10.66 8.37
C ARG A 32 13.41 11.21 9.54
N MET A 33 12.48 10.43 10.07
CA MET A 33 11.66 10.83 11.23
C MET A 33 12.52 11.12 12.45
N ARG A 34 13.50 10.26 12.74
CA ARG A 34 14.44 10.49 13.86
C ARG A 34 15.30 11.74 13.63
N GLY A 35 15.77 11.98 12.41
CA GLY A 35 16.51 13.18 12.03
C GLY A 35 15.72 14.49 12.21
N LEU A 36 14.38 14.41 12.11
CA LEU A 36 13.46 15.51 12.39
C LEU A 36 13.13 15.66 13.89
N GLY A 37 13.70 14.82 14.77
CA GLY A 37 13.44 14.86 16.20
C GLY A 37 12.09 14.26 16.62
N LEU A 38 11.43 13.52 15.73
CA LEU A 38 10.16 12.86 16.05
C LEU A 38 10.39 11.61 16.91
N SER A 39 9.41 11.28 17.75
CA SER A 39 9.44 10.11 18.62
C SER A 39 9.27 8.83 17.81
N VAL A 40 10.35 8.06 17.68
CA VAL A 40 10.39 6.80 16.89
C VAL A 40 11.16 5.77 17.71
N PRO A 41 10.66 4.52 17.88
CA PRO A 41 11.39 3.49 18.58
C PRO A 41 12.75 3.23 17.93
N PRO A 42 13.80 2.92 18.72
CA PRO A 42 15.13 2.67 18.18
C PRO A 42 15.12 1.44 17.25
N ALA A 43 15.91 1.52 16.17
CA ALA A 43 16.01 0.48 15.16
C ALA A 43 17.42 0.41 14.57
N PHE A 44 17.81 -0.75 14.09
CA PHE A 44 18.90 -0.92 13.15
C PHE A 44 18.40 -1.59 11.86
N VAL A 45 19.18 -1.51 10.81
CA VAL A 45 18.84 -2.12 9.53
C VAL A 45 19.96 -3.05 9.06
N ILE A 46 19.55 -4.20 8.53
CA ILE A 46 20.38 -5.09 7.73
C ILE A 46 20.18 -4.69 6.28
N THR A 47 21.26 -4.38 5.58
CA THR A 47 21.22 -3.83 4.22
C THR A 47 20.71 -4.81 3.18
N ALA A 48 20.21 -4.30 2.06
CA ALA A 48 19.78 -5.12 0.93
C ALA A 48 20.93 -5.98 0.34
N GLU A 49 22.17 -5.54 0.49
CA GLU A 49 23.36 -6.32 0.09
C GLU A 49 23.47 -7.66 0.82
N ALA A 50 23.08 -7.71 2.12
CA ALA A 50 23.04 -8.96 2.87
C ALA A 50 22.00 -9.93 2.31
N CYS A 51 20.84 -9.42 1.91
CA CYS A 51 19.81 -10.21 1.24
C CYS A 51 20.31 -10.77 -0.11
N THR A 52 20.90 -9.92 -0.95
CA THR A 52 21.46 -10.37 -2.23
C THR A 52 22.51 -11.46 -2.03
N ALA A 53 23.44 -11.27 -1.07
CA ALA A 53 24.46 -12.28 -0.76
C ALA A 53 23.84 -13.61 -0.26
N TYR A 54 22.73 -13.53 0.52
CA TYR A 54 21.98 -14.71 0.93
C TYR A 54 21.31 -15.41 -0.25
N LEU A 55 20.65 -14.65 -1.13
CA LEU A 55 19.93 -15.22 -2.28
C LEU A 55 20.87 -15.88 -3.29
N ASP A 56 22.11 -15.37 -3.42
CA ASP A 56 23.14 -15.92 -4.31
C ASP A 56 23.75 -17.21 -3.77
N THR A 57 23.89 -17.34 -2.45
CA THR A 57 24.62 -18.45 -1.82
C THR A 57 23.72 -19.49 -1.14
N GLY A 58 22.48 -19.12 -0.82
CA GLY A 58 21.55 -19.91 0.00
C GLY A 58 21.93 -19.96 1.49
N ALA A 59 22.92 -19.17 1.93
CA ALA A 59 23.39 -19.12 3.31
C ALA A 59 23.56 -17.67 3.78
N LEU A 60 23.27 -17.42 5.06
CA LEU A 60 23.50 -16.10 5.65
C LEU A 60 24.99 -15.76 5.60
N PRO A 61 25.38 -14.50 5.28
CA PRO A 61 26.76 -14.08 5.31
C PRO A 61 27.43 -14.41 6.66
N PRO A 62 28.64 -15.01 6.70
CA PRO A 62 29.27 -15.48 7.94
C PRO A 62 29.46 -14.37 9.00
N ALA A 63 29.67 -13.12 8.57
CA ALA A 63 29.80 -11.99 9.49
C ALA A 63 28.48 -11.54 10.13
N LEU A 64 27.34 -11.85 9.49
CA LEU A 64 26.03 -11.32 9.88
C LEU A 64 25.62 -11.67 11.31
N ALA A 65 25.96 -12.89 11.77
CA ALA A 65 25.62 -13.33 13.13
C ALA A 65 26.27 -12.44 14.21
N ALA A 66 27.57 -12.12 14.06
CA ALA A 66 28.29 -11.23 14.99
C ALA A 66 27.82 -9.77 14.86
N GLU A 67 27.48 -9.35 13.66
CA GLU A 67 26.94 -8.00 13.42
C GLU A 67 25.54 -7.85 14.06
N LEU A 68 24.70 -8.88 14.01
CA LEU A 68 23.41 -8.89 14.72
C LEU A 68 23.58 -8.75 16.23
N ASP A 69 24.58 -9.41 16.82
CA ASP A 69 24.88 -9.24 18.25
C ASP A 69 25.26 -7.78 18.57
N ALA A 70 26.04 -7.12 17.72
CA ALA A 70 26.35 -5.71 17.86
C ALA A 70 25.10 -4.82 17.68
N GLY A 71 24.21 -5.16 16.75
CA GLY A 71 22.93 -4.47 16.53
C GLY A 71 22.02 -4.56 17.75
N ILE A 72 21.90 -5.75 18.34
CA ILE A 72 21.12 -5.96 19.58
C ILE A 72 21.73 -5.20 20.75
N ALA A 73 23.04 -5.24 20.94
CA ALA A 73 23.72 -4.47 22.00
C ALA A 73 23.46 -2.97 21.87
N TRP A 74 23.45 -2.46 20.62
CA TRP A 74 23.09 -1.08 20.35
C TRP A 74 21.61 -0.77 20.70
N LEU A 75 20.66 -1.65 20.33
CA LEU A 75 19.25 -1.50 20.69
C LEU A 75 19.03 -1.54 22.21
N GLU A 76 19.70 -2.45 22.92
CA GLU A 76 19.65 -2.52 24.38
C GLU A 76 20.14 -1.22 25.03
N ALA A 77 21.24 -0.66 24.55
CA ALA A 77 21.77 0.59 25.03
C ALA A 77 20.82 1.77 24.74
N ALA A 78 20.18 1.77 23.54
CA ALA A 78 19.28 2.83 23.11
C ALA A 78 17.89 2.78 23.79
N SER A 79 17.43 1.58 24.18
CA SER A 79 16.11 1.36 24.81
C SER A 79 16.18 1.24 26.34
N GLY A 80 17.35 0.94 26.92
CA GLY A 80 17.50 0.63 28.34
C GLY A 80 16.93 -0.75 28.75
N ALA A 81 16.54 -1.58 27.78
CA ALA A 81 15.92 -2.88 27.97
C ALA A 81 16.83 -4.01 27.47
N ARG A 82 16.58 -5.26 27.88
CA ARG A 82 17.41 -6.42 27.53
C ARG A 82 16.67 -7.35 26.57
N PHE A 83 17.30 -7.70 25.46
CA PHE A 83 16.72 -8.57 24.46
C PHE A 83 16.45 -9.98 24.99
N GLY A 84 15.17 -10.31 25.07
CA GLY A 84 14.71 -11.61 25.52
C GLY A 84 15.09 -11.97 26.95
N ALA A 85 15.41 -11.00 27.82
CA ALA A 85 15.87 -11.23 29.17
C ALA A 85 15.61 -10.04 30.11
N GLY A 86 15.81 -10.29 31.43
CA GLY A 86 15.78 -9.25 32.47
C GLY A 86 14.37 -8.78 32.86
N PRO A 87 14.28 -7.86 33.84
CA PRO A 87 13.00 -7.35 34.34
C PRO A 87 12.33 -6.37 33.38
N GLN A 88 13.08 -5.81 32.42
CA GLN A 88 12.58 -4.98 31.33
C GLN A 88 12.97 -5.65 30.01
N PRO A 89 12.16 -6.62 29.52
CA PRO A 89 12.48 -7.36 28.33
C PRO A 89 12.29 -6.49 27.10
N LEU A 90 13.34 -6.39 26.26
CA LEU A 90 13.25 -5.85 24.92
C LEU A 90 12.68 -6.92 24.00
N LEU A 91 11.56 -6.64 23.36
CA LEU A 91 11.09 -7.38 22.20
C LEU A 91 11.32 -6.56 20.95
N VAL A 92 11.48 -7.23 19.81
CA VAL A 92 11.72 -6.55 18.53
C VAL A 92 10.79 -7.03 17.44
N SER A 93 10.54 -6.16 16.47
CA SER A 93 9.96 -6.53 15.18
C SER A 93 11.07 -6.72 14.15
N VAL A 94 10.93 -7.72 13.28
CA VAL A 94 11.80 -7.99 12.14
C VAL A 94 10.96 -7.79 10.88
N ARG A 95 11.24 -6.70 10.16
CA ARG A 95 10.36 -6.19 9.09
C ARG A 95 11.14 -6.07 7.78
N SER A 96 10.58 -6.61 6.69
CA SER A 96 11.09 -6.36 5.35
C SER A 96 11.00 -4.89 4.95
N GLY A 97 11.96 -4.42 4.16
CA GLY A 97 12.00 -3.04 3.68
C GLY A 97 12.70 -2.94 2.34
N ALA A 98 12.00 -3.19 1.21
CA ALA A 98 12.54 -2.93 -0.11
C ALA A 98 12.62 -1.42 -0.42
N ALA A 99 13.46 -1.03 -1.35
CA ALA A 99 13.57 0.36 -1.81
C ALA A 99 12.25 0.89 -2.39
N ILE A 100 11.52 0.02 -3.10
CA ILE A 100 10.17 0.26 -3.62
C ILE A 100 9.17 -0.41 -2.68
N SER A 101 8.14 0.33 -2.27
CA SER A 101 7.11 -0.19 -1.36
C SER A 101 6.28 -1.28 -2.05
N MET A 102 6.22 -2.45 -1.42
CA MET A 102 5.40 -3.60 -1.84
C MET A 102 4.46 -4.02 -0.70
N PRO A 103 3.32 -3.32 -0.50
CA PRO A 103 2.45 -3.52 0.65
C PRO A 103 1.93 -4.97 0.71
N GLY A 104 2.09 -5.63 1.88
CA GLY A 104 1.60 -6.98 2.11
C GLY A 104 2.32 -8.11 1.35
N MET A 105 3.32 -7.80 0.51
CA MET A 105 3.99 -8.81 -0.32
C MET A 105 5.09 -9.57 0.41
N MET A 106 5.58 -9.03 1.52
CA MET A 106 6.74 -9.55 2.24
C MET A 106 6.44 -9.69 3.72
N ASP A 107 7.17 -10.59 4.37
CA ASP A 107 6.88 -11.01 5.72
C ASP A 107 7.40 -10.04 6.80
N THR A 108 6.75 -10.11 7.97
CA THR A 108 7.10 -9.38 9.20
C THR A 108 6.88 -10.30 10.38
N VAL A 109 7.88 -10.40 11.27
CA VAL A 109 7.74 -11.12 12.54
C VAL A 109 7.77 -10.11 13.67
N LEU A 110 6.75 -10.15 14.54
CA LEU A 110 6.57 -9.26 15.67
C LEU A 110 6.84 -10.01 17.00
N ASN A 111 7.05 -9.23 18.07
CA ASN A 111 7.21 -9.72 19.44
C ASN A 111 8.35 -10.71 19.61
N LEU A 112 9.36 -10.65 18.76
CA LEU A 112 10.51 -11.54 18.76
C LEU A 112 11.40 -11.24 19.97
N GLY A 113 11.89 -12.29 20.62
CA GLY A 113 12.60 -12.22 21.90
C GLY A 113 11.76 -12.72 23.08
N ILE A 114 10.45 -12.99 22.86
CA ILE A 114 9.60 -13.55 23.91
C ILE A 114 9.84 -15.04 24.09
N ASN A 115 9.84 -15.48 25.34
CA ASN A 115 9.86 -16.86 25.80
C ASN A 115 9.16 -16.94 27.17
N GLU A 116 9.10 -18.09 27.82
CA GLU A 116 8.41 -18.25 29.11
C GLU A 116 8.92 -17.28 30.19
N ALA A 117 10.24 -17.07 30.27
CA ALA A 117 10.84 -16.17 31.26
C ALA A 117 10.50 -14.70 30.98
N THR A 118 10.57 -14.30 29.73
CA THR A 118 10.25 -12.92 29.30
C THR A 118 8.74 -12.66 29.29
N GLU A 119 7.89 -13.65 29.06
CA GLU A 119 6.44 -13.54 29.26
C GLU A 119 6.14 -13.17 30.72
N GLY A 120 6.73 -13.92 31.69
CA GLY A 120 6.55 -13.60 33.12
C GLY A 120 7.05 -12.20 33.48
N ALA A 121 8.23 -11.79 32.98
CA ALA A 121 8.79 -10.46 33.21
C ALA A 121 7.94 -9.34 32.57
N LEU A 122 7.45 -9.56 31.34
CA LEU A 122 6.58 -8.61 30.63
C LEU A 122 5.24 -8.44 31.35
N GLY A 123 4.64 -9.55 31.84
CA GLY A 123 3.41 -9.53 32.61
C GLY A 123 3.57 -8.79 33.95
N ALA A 124 4.71 -8.97 34.63
CA ALA A 124 5.03 -8.25 35.85
C ALA A 124 5.25 -6.75 35.60
N LEU A 125 5.93 -6.39 34.51
CA LEU A 125 6.18 -5.00 34.13
C LEU A 125 4.87 -4.28 33.75
N ALA A 126 3.99 -4.95 33.01
CA ALA A 126 2.70 -4.42 32.58
C ALA A 126 1.64 -4.43 33.71
N GLY A 127 1.83 -5.22 34.76
CA GLY A 127 0.78 -5.51 35.73
C GLY A 127 -0.38 -6.35 35.15
N ASP A 128 -0.16 -6.95 33.96
CA ASP A 128 -1.17 -7.70 33.22
C ASP A 128 -0.56 -8.97 32.58
N ALA A 129 -0.84 -10.10 33.20
CA ALA A 129 -0.38 -11.39 32.72
C ALA A 129 -1.15 -11.86 31.45
N ALA A 130 -2.36 -11.37 31.20
CA ALA A 130 -3.12 -11.73 30.03
C ALA A 130 -2.52 -11.06 28.78
N PHE A 131 -2.12 -9.80 28.89
CA PHE A 131 -1.37 -9.09 27.86
C PHE A 131 -0.08 -9.84 27.48
N ALA A 132 0.71 -10.27 28.46
CA ALA A 132 1.97 -10.98 28.18
C ALA A 132 1.74 -12.33 27.49
N ARG A 133 0.71 -13.09 27.93
CA ARG A 133 0.32 -14.35 27.27
C ARG A 133 -0.16 -14.12 25.82
N ASP A 134 -0.99 -13.11 25.57
CA ASP A 134 -1.44 -12.79 24.21
C ASP A 134 -0.26 -12.39 23.33
N THR A 135 0.67 -11.58 23.84
CA THR A 135 1.90 -11.20 23.12
C THR A 135 2.73 -12.43 22.74
N HIS A 136 2.89 -13.39 23.66
CA HIS A 136 3.61 -14.63 23.40
C HIS A 136 2.88 -15.53 22.39
N ARG A 137 1.56 -15.67 22.54
CA ARG A 137 0.73 -16.42 21.59
C ARG A 137 0.83 -15.83 20.17
N ARG A 138 0.74 -14.51 20.03
CA ARG A 138 0.88 -13.82 18.72
C ARG A 138 2.26 -14.05 18.11
N PHE A 139 3.32 -14.02 18.91
CA PHE A 139 4.65 -14.35 18.42
C PHE A 139 4.74 -15.79 17.90
N LEU A 140 4.25 -16.77 18.66
CA LEU A 140 4.27 -18.18 18.26
C LEU A 140 3.50 -18.41 16.96
N ASP A 141 2.31 -17.82 16.81
CA ASP A 141 1.49 -17.92 15.59
C ASP A 141 2.23 -17.34 14.38
N LEU A 142 2.75 -16.12 14.49
CA LEU A 142 3.51 -15.47 13.42
C LEU A 142 4.78 -16.24 13.07
N TYR A 143 5.53 -16.71 14.07
CA TYR A 143 6.75 -17.47 13.86
C TYR A 143 6.47 -18.80 13.13
N ALA A 144 5.43 -19.51 13.56
CA ALA A 144 5.03 -20.75 12.90
C ALA A 144 4.67 -20.53 11.43
N ARG A 145 3.85 -19.54 11.12
CA ARG A 145 3.40 -19.26 9.75
C ARG A 145 4.53 -18.74 8.86
N ILE A 146 5.36 -17.85 9.37
CA ILE A 146 6.36 -17.14 8.57
C ILE A 146 7.69 -17.88 8.52
N VAL A 147 8.19 -18.32 9.67
CA VAL A 147 9.51 -18.95 9.75
C VAL A 147 9.44 -20.45 9.47
N LEU A 148 8.49 -21.15 10.11
CA LEU A 148 8.31 -22.59 9.92
C LEU A 148 7.38 -22.94 8.74
N LYS A 149 6.75 -21.93 8.11
CA LYS A 149 5.82 -22.09 6.97
C LYS A 149 4.67 -23.07 7.27
N ALA A 150 4.23 -23.10 8.53
CA ALA A 150 3.20 -23.99 9.03
C ALA A 150 1.80 -23.48 8.65
N THR A 151 0.92 -24.41 8.32
CA THR A 151 -0.52 -24.17 8.30
C THR A 151 -1.09 -24.69 9.60
N LEU A 152 -1.43 -23.78 10.51
CA LEU A 152 -1.99 -24.16 11.81
C LEU A 152 -3.51 -24.35 11.69
N PRO A 153 -4.10 -25.25 12.49
CA PRO A 153 -5.54 -25.34 12.63
C PRO A 153 -6.08 -24.03 13.25
N GLU A 154 -7.36 -23.74 13.04
CA GLU A 154 -8.02 -22.65 13.74
C GLU A 154 -8.08 -22.96 15.24
N LEU A 155 -7.31 -22.22 16.00
CA LEU A 155 -7.24 -22.32 17.45
C LEU A 155 -7.95 -21.11 18.06
N GLY A 156 -8.70 -21.35 19.15
CA GLY A 156 -9.35 -20.26 19.87
C GLY A 156 -8.35 -19.23 20.41
N GLU A 157 -8.81 -18.01 20.60
CA GLU A 157 -7.97 -16.91 21.09
C GLU A 157 -7.42 -17.13 22.51
N ASP A 158 -8.06 -18.00 23.31
CA ASP A 158 -7.68 -18.34 24.69
C ASP A 158 -6.64 -19.45 24.81
N VAL A 159 -6.10 -19.97 23.67
CA VAL A 159 -5.10 -21.05 23.72
C VAL A 159 -3.83 -20.56 24.41
N ALA A 160 -3.40 -21.30 25.42
CA ALA A 160 -2.16 -21.01 26.15
C ALA A 160 -0.94 -21.12 25.22
N PRO A 161 0.10 -20.26 25.38
CA PRO A 161 1.32 -20.33 24.56
C PRO A 161 1.99 -21.70 24.56
N SER A 162 2.02 -22.42 25.70
CA SER A 162 2.56 -23.76 25.79
C SER A 162 1.81 -24.78 24.92
N ALA A 163 0.47 -24.75 24.93
CA ALA A 163 -0.35 -25.63 24.11
C ALA A 163 -0.19 -25.31 22.62
N LEU A 164 -0.08 -24.02 22.27
CA LEU A 164 0.19 -23.60 20.89
C LEU A 164 1.59 -24.09 20.45
N ALA A 165 2.61 -23.97 21.30
CA ALA A 165 3.95 -24.44 20.98
C ALA A 165 4.01 -25.96 20.76
N GLU A 166 3.23 -26.73 21.53
CA GLU A 166 3.08 -28.19 21.34
C GLU A 166 2.38 -28.50 20.00
N THR A 167 1.32 -27.76 19.66
CA THR A 167 0.63 -27.89 18.37
C THR A 167 1.57 -27.59 17.20
N ILE A 168 2.33 -26.49 17.27
CA ILE A 168 3.33 -26.15 16.25
C ILE A 168 4.33 -27.27 16.06
N ARG A 169 4.86 -27.83 17.17
CA ARG A 169 5.81 -28.94 17.12
C ARG A 169 5.19 -30.20 16.52
N ALA A 170 3.95 -30.49 16.83
CA ALA A 170 3.23 -31.63 16.26
C ALA A 170 3.03 -31.51 14.75
N GLU A 171 2.66 -30.31 14.27
CA GLU A 171 2.38 -30.05 12.85
C GLU A 171 3.66 -29.92 12.00
N THR A 172 4.73 -29.33 12.54
CA THR A 172 5.95 -29.02 11.77
C THR A 172 7.08 -30.01 12.00
N GLY A 173 7.06 -30.74 13.12
CA GLY A 173 8.21 -31.54 13.61
C GLY A 173 9.31 -30.68 14.27
N GLU A 174 9.18 -29.36 14.29
CA GLU A 174 10.15 -28.40 14.80
C GLU A 174 9.59 -27.62 15.98
N ALA A 175 10.45 -27.31 16.96
CA ALA A 175 10.09 -26.45 18.09
C ALA A 175 10.48 -25.00 17.78
N VAL A 176 9.64 -24.05 18.19
CA VAL A 176 10.02 -22.63 18.19
C VAL A 176 11.19 -22.43 19.16
N PRO A 177 12.32 -21.83 18.74
CA PRO A 177 13.45 -21.62 19.62
C PRO A 177 13.08 -20.77 20.85
N SER A 178 13.47 -21.20 22.05
CA SER A 178 13.33 -20.40 23.27
C SER A 178 14.44 -19.34 23.40
N GLU A 179 15.54 -19.51 22.68
CA GLU A 179 16.68 -18.61 22.67
C GLU A 179 16.45 -17.44 21.70
N PRO A 180 16.41 -16.18 22.17
CA PRO A 180 16.05 -15.02 21.37
C PRO A 180 16.94 -14.79 20.14
N ARG A 181 18.23 -15.10 20.28
CA ARG A 181 19.18 -14.96 19.16
C ARG A 181 18.89 -15.94 18.03
N ALA A 182 18.50 -17.17 18.35
CA ALA A 182 18.10 -18.15 17.35
C ALA A 182 16.79 -17.72 16.64
N GLN A 183 15.83 -17.18 17.41
CA GLN A 183 14.61 -16.60 16.83
C GLN A 183 14.95 -15.49 15.82
N LEU A 184 15.88 -14.58 16.18
CA LEU A 184 16.25 -13.43 15.34
C LEU A 184 16.92 -13.90 14.03
N LEU A 185 17.87 -14.81 14.10
CA LEU A 185 18.54 -15.33 12.89
C LEU A 185 17.57 -16.00 11.94
N ALA A 186 16.68 -16.85 12.45
CA ALA A 186 15.68 -17.54 11.64
C ALA A 186 14.65 -16.55 11.03
N ALA A 187 14.23 -15.54 11.78
CA ALA A 187 13.31 -14.51 11.28
C ALA A 187 13.96 -13.66 10.16
N VAL A 188 15.23 -13.28 10.31
CA VAL A 188 15.97 -12.54 9.25
C VAL A 188 16.06 -13.38 7.98
N GLN A 189 16.38 -14.67 8.10
CA GLN A 189 16.44 -15.59 6.97
C GLN A 189 15.07 -15.71 6.29
N ALA A 190 13.99 -15.92 7.05
CA ALA A 190 12.64 -16.02 6.52
C ALA A 190 12.21 -14.75 5.77
N VAL A 191 12.58 -13.57 6.29
CA VAL A 191 12.31 -12.29 5.61
C VAL A 191 13.09 -12.19 4.30
N PHE A 192 14.34 -12.61 4.22
CA PHE A 192 15.07 -12.66 2.95
C PHE A 192 14.41 -13.61 1.94
N GLU A 193 13.99 -14.81 2.40
CA GLU A 193 13.29 -15.77 1.55
C GLU A 193 11.97 -15.24 1.00
N SER A 194 11.27 -14.39 1.78
CA SER A 194 9.98 -13.83 1.39
C SER A 194 10.07 -12.95 0.12
N TRP A 195 11.28 -12.42 -0.21
CA TRP A 195 11.53 -11.74 -1.48
C TRP A 195 11.20 -12.62 -2.68
N ASN A 196 11.47 -13.92 -2.59
CA ASN A 196 11.23 -14.90 -3.64
C ASN A 196 9.91 -15.66 -3.50
N SER A 197 9.00 -15.23 -2.60
CA SER A 197 7.66 -15.79 -2.51
C SER A 197 6.87 -15.59 -3.81
N ARG A 198 5.90 -16.48 -4.09
CA ARG A 198 5.05 -16.39 -5.30
C ARG A 198 4.37 -15.02 -5.42
N ARG A 199 3.81 -14.50 -4.32
CA ARG A 199 3.14 -13.20 -4.27
C ARG A 199 4.10 -12.03 -4.55
N ALA A 200 5.29 -12.03 -3.94
CA ALA A 200 6.28 -10.98 -4.14
C ALA A 200 6.81 -10.95 -5.58
N ARG A 201 7.06 -12.12 -6.19
CA ARG A 201 7.47 -12.23 -7.61
C ARG A 201 6.38 -11.71 -8.56
N LYS A 202 5.11 -12.15 -8.39
CA LYS A 202 3.99 -11.67 -9.22
C LYS A 202 3.83 -10.15 -9.12
N TYR A 203 3.93 -9.60 -7.92
CA TYR A 203 3.86 -8.16 -7.70
C TYR A 203 4.98 -7.42 -8.43
N ARG A 204 6.24 -7.89 -8.30
CA ARG A 204 7.38 -7.28 -8.98
C ARG A 204 7.25 -7.33 -10.50
N GLN A 205 6.86 -8.47 -11.05
CA GLN A 205 6.59 -8.63 -12.49
C GLN A 205 5.53 -7.64 -12.99
N HIS A 206 4.44 -7.50 -12.26
CA HIS A 206 3.35 -6.58 -12.63
C HIS A 206 3.80 -5.10 -12.60
N HIS A 207 4.66 -4.73 -11.65
CA HIS A 207 5.13 -3.35 -11.47
C HIS A 207 6.50 -3.07 -12.10
N GLY A 208 7.08 -3.98 -12.87
CA GLY A 208 8.39 -3.80 -13.50
C GLY A 208 9.55 -3.63 -12.49
N ILE A 209 9.44 -4.19 -11.28
CA ILE A 209 10.46 -4.08 -10.24
C ILE A 209 11.54 -5.16 -10.46
N PRO A 210 12.83 -4.78 -10.59
CA PRO A 210 13.92 -5.75 -10.83
C PRO A 210 14.08 -6.73 -9.67
N ASP A 211 14.26 -8.02 -9.98
CA ASP A 211 14.50 -9.07 -8.99
C ASP A 211 15.83 -8.90 -8.23
N SER A 212 16.79 -8.21 -8.82
CA SER A 212 18.12 -7.97 -8.26
C SER A 212 18.18 -6.98 -7.10
N LEU A 213 17.09 -6.22 -6.84
CA LEU A 213 17.08 -5.22 -5.77
C LEU A 213 17.18 -5.81 -4.36
N GLY A 214 16.64 -7.02 -4.14
CA GLY A 214 16.58 -7.61 -2.81
C GLY A 214 15.73 -6.79 -1.83
N THR A 215 15.82 -7.13 -0.55
CA THR A 215 15.16 -6.40 0.55
C THR A 215 16.12 -6.15 1.70
N ALA A 216 16.07 -4.97 2.29
CA ALA A 216 16.65 -4.74 3.60
C ALA A 216 15.75 -5.30 4.69
N VAL A 217 16.30 -5.51 5.89
CA VAL A 217 15.55 -5.95 7.06
C VAL A 217 15.72 -4.93 8.19
N THR A 218 14.61 -4.36 8.63
CA THR A 218 14.59 -3.44 9.78
C THR A 218 14.29 -4.22 11.05
N VAL A 219 15.17 -4.13 12.03
CA VAL A 219 14.96 -4.66 13.39
C VAL A 219 14.70 -3.48 14.31
N GLN A 220 13.50 -3.40 14.88
CA GLN A 220 13.02 -2.24 15.64
C GLN A 220 12.47 -2.68 16.99
N ALA A 221 12.78 -1.93 18.03
CA ALA A 221 12.20 -2.13 19.35
C ALA A 221 10.68 -2.06 19.29
N MET A 222 10.00 -3.00 19.95
CA MET A 222 8.54 -3.01 20.03
C MET A 222 8.05 -1.92 20.98
N VAL A 223 6.93 -1.33 20.63
CA VAL A 223 6.04 -0.54 21.49
C VAL A 223 4.65 -1.14 21.43
N PHE A 224 3.93 -1.11 22.55
CA PHE A 224 2.72 -1.90 22.75
C PHE A 224 1.48 -1.01 22.86
N GLY A 225 0.69 -0.96 21.80
CA GLY A 225 -0.60 -0.27 21.79
C GLY A 225 -1.71 -1.01 22.55
N ASN A 226 -1.45 -2.26 22.95
CA ASN A 226 -2.38 -3.07 23.73
C ASN A 226 -2.00 -3.20 25.21
N LEU A 227 -1.08 -2.34 25.72
CA LEU A 227 -0.54 -2.47 27.06
C LEU A 227 -1.56 -2.12 28.14
N ASP A 228 -2.27 -1.01 28.01
CA ASP A 228 -3.25 -0.50 28.97
C ASP A 228 -4.30 0.39 28.31
N ASP A 229 -5.18 1.00 29.14
CA ASP A 229 -6.26 1.89 28.67
C ASP A 229 -5.78 3.23 28.08
N HIS A 230 -4.51 3.60 28.31
CA HIS A 230 -3.86 4.78 27.72
C HIS A 230 -2.99 4.41 26.50
N SER A 231 -3.15 3.20 26.01
CA SER A 231 -2.42 2.65 24.88
C SER A 231 -3.36 2.37 23.70
N GLY A 232 -2.84 2.47 22.50
CA GLY A 232 -3.58 2.23 21.26
C GLY A 232 -2.68 2.33 20.05
N THR A 233 -3.24 2.07 18.88
CA THR A 233 -2.51 2.16 17.62
C THR A 233 -3.41 2.73 16.53
N GLY A 234 -2.84 3.20 15.45
CA GLY A 234 -3.64 3.76 14.38
C GLY A 234 -2.84 4.11 13.13
N VAL A 235 -3.58 4.56 12.14
CA VAL A 235 -3.05 5.09 10.89
C VAL A 235 -3.63 6.49 10.68
N LEU A 236 -2.76 7.43 10.31
CA LEU A 236 -3.12 8.80 9.98
C LEU A 236 -2.66 9.14 8.57
N PHE A 237 -3.54 9.68 7.78
CA PHE A 237 -3.22 10.40 6.55
C PHE A 237 -3.21 11.90 6.84
N SER A 238 -2.18 12.62 6.41
CA SER A 238 -2.08 14.07 6.64
C SER A 238 -3.18 14.87 5.93
N ARG A 239 -3.80 14.29 4.89
CA ARG A 239 -5.02 14.76 4.21
C ARG A 239 -5.88 13.56 3.84
N ASN A 240 -7.17 13.77 3.58
CA ASN A 240 -8.08 12.67 3.23
C ASN A 240 -7.69 12.01 1.89
N PRO A 241 -7.24 10.74 1.88
CA PRO A 241 -6.76 10.08 0.66
C PRO A 241 -7.87 9.65 -0.29
N LEU A 242 -9.14 9.74 0.13
CA LEU A 242 -10.31 9.38 -0.67
C LEU A 242 -10.84 10.58 -1.43
N THR A 243 -11.05 11.69 -0.71
CA THR A 243 -11.71 12.89 -1.24
C THR A 243 -10.75 14.00 -1.63
N GLY A 244 -9.51 13.96 -1.13
CA GLY A 244 -8.53 15.02 -1.29
C GLY A 244 -8.72 16.22 -0.36
N GLU A 245 -9.66 16.17 0.59
CA GLU A 245 -9.85 17.25 1.56
C GLU A 245 -8.59 17.52 2.37
N PRO A 246 -8.24 18.80 2.64
CA PRO A 246 -7.02 19.17 3.33
C PRO A 246 -7.10 18.94 4.86
N ALA A 247 -8.03 18.10 5.31
CA ALA A 247 -8.18 17.69 6.69
C ALA A 247 -7.50 16.34 6.95
N PRO A 248 -6.80 16.17 8.07
CA PRO A 248 -6.26 14.87 8.48
C PRO A 248 -7.36 13.81 8.55
N TYR A 249 -7.04 12.62 8.05
CA TYR A 249 -7.96 11.49 8.01
C TYR A 249 -7.27 10.25 8.59
N GLY A 250 -7.97 9.46 9.39
CA GLY A 250 -7.34 8.28 9.96
C GLY A 250 -8.23 7.53 10.93
N GLU A 251 -7.68 6.43 11.40
CA GLU A 251 -8.33 5.46 12.25
C GLU A 251 -7.46 5.16 13.47
N TYR A 252 -8.13 4.90 14.59
CA TYR A 252 -7.51 4.60 15.88
C TYR A 252 -8.20 3.39 16.51
N LEU A 253 -7.43 2.51 17.11
CA LEU A 253 -7.91 1.36 17.86
C LEU A 253 -7.22 1.35 19.22
N ALA A 254 -8.01 1.56 20.29
CA ALA A 254 -7.52 1.49 21.66
C ALA A 254 -7.18 0.03 22.03
N ARG A 255 -6.17 -0.16 22.88
CA ARG A 255 -5.74 -1.46 23.40
C ARG A 255 -5.45 -2.50 22.29
N ALA A 256 -4.80 -2.10 21.20
CA ALA A 256 -4.52 -2.95 20.05
C ALA A 256 -3.07 -2.83 19.57
N GLN A 257 -2.58 -3.87 18.92
CA GLN A 257 -1.30 -3.83 18.20
C GLN A 257 -1.51 -3.32 16.76
N GLY A 258 -0.44 -2.81 16.12
CA GLY A 258 -0.53 -2.20 14.78
C GLY A 258 -1.14 -3.10 13.72
N GLU A 259 -0.91 -4.41 13.79
CA GLU A 259 -1.51 -5.39 12.88
C GLU A 259 -3.04 -5.49 13.01
N ASP A 260 -3.61 -5.21 14.18
CA ASP A 260 -5.04 -5.32 14.42
C ASP A 260 -5.84 -4.29 13.62
N VAL A 261 -5.27 -3.07 13.40
CA VAL A 261 -5.91 -2.00 12.60
C VAL A 261 -6.07 -2.41 11.14
N VAL A 262 -5.08 -3.10 10.58
CA VAL A 262 -5.05 -3.43 9.14
C VAL A 262 -5.51 -4.85 8.83
N SER A 263 -5.72 -5.70 9.85
CA SER A 263 -6.12 -7.10 9.70
C SER A 263 -7.54 -7.29 9.19
N GLY A 264 -8.41 -6.28 9.35
CA GLY A 264 -9.84 -6.38 9.05
C GLY A 264 -10.65 -7.17 10.09
N ARG A 265 -10.02 -7.68 11.16
CA ARG A 265 -10.71 -8.40 12.25
C ARG A 265 -11.40 -7.48 13.23
N PHE A 266 -10.93 -6.26 13.36
CA PHE A 266 -11.47 -5.22 14.22
C PHE A 266 -11.97 -4.06 13.38
N THR A 267 -12.98 -3.35 13.87
CA THR A 267 -13.46 -2.11 13.26
C THR A 267 -12.83 -0.94 14.01
N PRO A 268 -11.82 -0.25 13.43
CA PRO A 268 -11.21 0.90 14.06
C PRO A 268 -12.20 2.04 14.20
N GLN A 269 -11.96 2.94 15.15
CA GLN A 269 -12.72 4.16 15.33
C GLN A 269 -12.09 5.30 14.51
N PRO A 270 -12.88 6.30 14.10
CA PRO A 270 -12.34 7.51 13.52
C PRO A 270 -11.31 8.18 14.46
N LEU A 271 -10.35 8.91 13.91
CA LEU A 271 -9.30 9.61 14.66
C LEU A 271 -9.85 10.57 15.73
N ALA A 272 -11.09 11.04 15.58
CA ALA A 272 -11.81 11.82 16.59
C ALA A 272 -11.94 11.10 17.94
N ALA A 273 -11.91 9.77 17.97
CA ALA A 273 -11.91 9.01 19.23
C ALA A 273 -10.61 9.24 20.01
N LEU A 274 -9.45 9.28 19.35
CA LEU A 274 -8.19 9.64 19.98
C LEU A 274 -8.22 11.09 20.50
N ALA A 275 -8.79 12.03 19.73
CA ALA A 275 -8.95 13.42 20.16
C ALA A 275 -9.78 13.54 21.44
N ALA A 276 -10.84 12.74 21.57
CA ALA A 276 -11.69 12.72 22.77
C ALA A 276 -11.00 12.06 23.97
N GLN A 277 -10.28 10.97 23.76
CA GLN A 277 -9.65 10.20 24.84
C GLN A 277 -8.30 10.81 25.29
N GLN A 278 -7.46 11.26 24.35
CA GLN A 278 -6.10 11.74 24.59
C GLN A 278 -5.81 12.98 23.73
N PRO A 279 -6.39 14.15 24.04
CA PRO A 279 -6.29 15.35 23.19
C PRO A 279 -4.86 15.85 23.00
N GLY A 280 -3.97 15.68 24.00
CA GLY A 280 -2.55 16.03 23.91
C GLY A 280 -1.81 15.17 22.87
N ILE A 281 -2.04 13.86 22.88
CA ILE A 281 -1.45 12.92 21.91
C ILE A 281 -1.99 13.18 20.51
N HIS A 282 -3.28 13.44 20.38
CA HIS A 282 -3.87 13.80 19.10
C HIS A 282 -3.22 15.07 18.53
N ALA A 283 -3.03 16.13 19.34
CA ALA A 283 -2.37 17.36 18.89
C ALA A 283 -0.90 17.12 18.46
N GLU A 284 -0.16 16.31 19.23
CA GLU A 284 1.22 15.93 18.91
C GLU A 284 1.29 15.15 17.57
N LEU A 285 0.36 14.21 17.34
CA LEU A 285 0.25 13.44 16.11
C LEU A 285 -0.03 14.33 14.89
N LEU A 286 -0.94 15.29 15.01
CA LEU A 286 -1.23 16.25 13.94
C LEU A 286 -0.03 17.16 13.64
N ALA A 287 0.71 17.60 14.65
CA ALA A 287 1.92 18.39 14.48
C ALA A 287 3.02 17.60 13.75
N ALA A 288 3.20 16.33 14.11
CA ALA A 288 4.11 15.43 13.43
C ALA A 288 3.70 15.21 11.97
N ALA A 289 2.41 15.01 11.69
CA ALA A 289 1.89 14.84 10.34
C ALA A 289 2.13 16.08 9.46
N ALA A 290 1.87 17.28 9.99
CA ALA A 290 2.12 18.53 9.28
C ALA A 290 3.63 18.72 8.99
N THR A 291 4.49 18.33 9.94
CA THR A 291 5.95 18.37 9.75
C THR A 291 6.38 17.40 8.64
N LEU A 292 5.92 16.16 8.69
CA LEU A 292 6.27 15.14 7.70
C LEU A 292 5.74 15.49 6.29
N GLU A 293 4.51 16.02 6.18
CA GLU A 293 3.96 16.48 4.89
C GLU A 293 4.80 17.60 4.30
N ARG A 294 5.21 18.59 5.11
CA ARG A 294 6.07 19.70 4.68
C ARG A 294 7.44 19.20 4.23
N GLU A 295 8.11 18.39 5.07
CA GLU A 295 9.47 17.92 4.83
C GLU A 295 9.58 16.91 3.68
N ASN A 296 8.54 16.10 3.47
CA ASN A 296 8.48 15.15 2.36
C ASN A 296 7.87 15.77 1.10
N GLY A 297 7.26 16.94 1.22
CA GLY A 297 6.62 17.65 0.13
C GLY A 297 5.44 16.89 -0.47
N ASP A 298 4.85 15.94 0.25
CA ASP A 298 3.70 15.14 -0.21
C ASP A 298 2.84 14.68 0.97
N VAL A 299 1.58 14.35 0.68
CA VAL A 299 0.63 13.81 1.66
C VAL A 299 1.14 12.49 2.22
N GLN A 300 1.14 12.38 3.54
CA GLN A 300 1.74 11.27 4.27
C GLN A 300 0.70 10.30 4.79
N ASP A 301 1.05 9.01 4.75
CA ASP A 301 0.45 7.87 5.43
C ASP A 301 1.38 7.49 6.58
N ILE A 302 0.89 7.60 7.82
CA ILE A 302 1.67 7.52 9.06
C ILE A 302 1.08 6.42 9.93
N GLU A 303 1.90 5.39 10.22
CA GLU A 303 1.59 4.38 11.23
C GLU A 303 2.10 4.86 12.59
N PHE A 304 1.24 4.83 13.60
CA PHE A 304 1.59 5.28 14.95
C PHE A 304 1.08 4.33 16.04
N THR A 305 1.74 4.36 17.18
CA THR A 305 1.31 3.66 18.39
C THR A 305 1.41 4.62 19.56
N VAL A 306 0.43 4.59 20.43
CA VAL A 306 0.45 5.23 21.73
C VAL A 306 0.70 4.16 22.77
N GLN A 307 1.74 4.30 23.57
CA GLN A 307 2.02 3.41 24.68
C GLN A 307 2.05 4.24 25.97
N GLN A 308 1.11 3.97 26.89
CA GLN A 308 1.01 4.65 28.19
C GLN A 308 0.99 6.18 28.07
N GLY A 309 0.21 6.69 27.11
CA GLY A 309 0.11 8.12 26.84
C GLY A 309 1.34 8.76 26.20
N GLN A 310 2.22 7.99 25.61
CA GLN A 310 3.35 8.47 24.82
C GLN A 310 3.19 8.07 23.36
N LEU A 311 3.31 9.04 22.45
CA LEU A 311 3.23 8.83 21.01
C LEU A 311 4.54 8.26 20.45
N TYR A 312 4.42 7.28 19.57
CA TYR A 312 5.51 6.75 18.76
C TYR A 312 5.07 6.66 17.31
N LEU A 313 5.86 7.19 16.39
CA LEU A 313 5.69 7.01 14.96
C LEU A 313 6.47 5.77 14.54
N LEU A 314 5.81 4.84 13.82
CA LEU A 314 6.43 3.59 13.42
C LEU A 314 6.95 3.62 12.00
N GLN A 315 6.23 4.28 11.10
CA GLN A 315 6.55 4.39 9.69
C GLN A 315 5.81 5.59 9.09
N THR A 316 6.41 6.22 8.08
CA THR A 316 5.72 7.15 7.17
C THR A 316 6.06 6.83 5.73
N ARG A 317 5.11 7.12 4.85
CA ARG A 317 5.27 7.00 3.39
C ARG A 317 4.36 7.99 2.68
N ALA A 318 4.63 8.23 1.39
CA ALA A 318 3.68 8.95 0.54
C ALA A 318 2.34 8.20 0.52
N ALA A 319 1.26 8.90 0.80
CA ALA A 319 -0.06 8.32 0.91
C ALA A 319 -0.52 7.72 -0.43
N LYS A 320 -0.94 6.45 -0.40
CA LYS A 320 -1.74 5.89 -1.48
C LYS A 320 -3.10 6.57 -1.47
N ARG A 321 -3.53 7.06 -2.62
CA ARG A 321 -4.67 7.98 -2.73
C ARG A 321 -5.56 7.63 -3.90
N ALA A 322 -6.84 7.93 -3.78
CA ALA A 322 -7.78 7.85 -4.88
C ALA A 322 -7.38 8.84 -6.00
N PRO A 323 -7.68 8.53 -7.27
CA PRO A 323 -7.35 9.40 -8.40
C PRO A 323 -7.86 10.83 -8.26
N ALA A 324 -9.08 11.04 -7.76
CA ALA A 324 -9.63 12.37 -7.52
C ALA A 324 -8.85 13.12 -6.42
N ALA A 325 -8.43 12.42 -5.36
CA ALA A 325 -7.60 13.00 -4.31
C ALA A 325 -6.21 13.38 -4.83
N ALA A 326 -5.62 12.62 -5.76
CA ALA A 326 -4.34 12.96 -6.37
C ALA A 326 -4.40 14.29 -7.13
N VAL A 327 -5.45 14.50 -7.93
CA VAL A 327 -5.71 15.77 -8.64
C VAL A 327 -5.84 16.92 -7.65
N ARG A 328 -6.68 16.74 -6.62
CA ARG A 328 -6.94 17.79 -5.63
C ARG A 328 -5.69 18.12 -4.83
N PHE A 329 -4.92 17.12 -4.37
CA PHE A 329 -3.66 17.34 -3.64
C PHE A 329 -2.65 18.14 -4.48
N ALA A 330 -2.50 17.82 -5.77
CA ALA A 330 -1.60 18.54 -6.64
C ALA A 330 -1.99 20.01 -6.76
N MET A 331 -3.30 20.30 -6.91
CA MET A 331 -3.82 21.67 -7.02
C MET A 331 -3.72 22.44 -5.69
N ASP A 332 -4.18 21.84 -4.58
CA ASP A 332 -4.18 22.49 -3.27
C ASP A 332 -2.76 22.79 -2.80
N MET A 333 -1.81 21.84 -2.96
CA MET A 333 -0.41 22.06 -2.55
C MET A 333 0.31 23.10 -3.43
N LEU A 334 -0.09 23.24 -4.70
CA LEU A 334 0.39 24.35 -5.53
C LEU A 334 -0.17 25.69 -5.06
N ASP A 335 -1.47 25.77 -4.79
CA ASP A 335 -2.13 27.00 -4.33
C ASP A 335 -1.65 27.43 -2.93
N GLU A 336 -1.23 26.47 -2.09
CA GLU A 336 -0.55 26.69 -0.82
C GLU A 336 0.93 27.11 -0.98
N GLY A 337 1.48 27.14 -2.18
CA GLY A 337 2.89 27.46 -2.46
C GLY A 337 3.90 26.40 -2.01
N ARG A 338 3.44 25.17 -1.78
CA ARG A 338 4.28 24.02 -1.37
C ARG A 338 4.89 23.28 -2.55
N LEU A 339 4.29 23.40 -3.72
CA LEU A 339 4.78 22.84 -4.99
C LEU A 339 4.88 23.95 -6.02
N ASP A 340 5.80 23.81 -6.96
CA ASP A 340 5.75 24.55 -8.21
C ASP A 340 4.80 23.86 -9.21
N GLN A 341 4.44 24.56 -10.26
CA GLN A 341 3.51 24.09 -11.28
C GLN A 341 4.01 22.80 -11.97
N ALA A 342 5.32 22.69 -12.24
CA ALA A 342 5.89 21.54 -12.92
C ALA A 342 5.80 20.29 -12.05
N THR A 343 6.10 20.44 -10.74
CA THR A 343 6.00 19.37 -9.76
C THR A 343 4.54 18.95 -9.55
N ALA A 344 3.62 19.89 -9.37
CA ALA A 344 2.18 19.62 -9.22
C ALA A 344 1.64 18.85 -10.43
N PHE A 345 1.97 19.30 -11.64
CA PHE A 345 1.57 18.65 -12.88
C PHE A 345 2.14 17.21 -12.99
N SER A 346 3.40 16.99 -12.60
CA SER A 346 4.04 15.67 -12.68
C SER A 346 3.43 14.62 -11.73
N ARG A 347 2.62 15.05 -10.74
CA ARG A 347 1.95 14.16 -9.77
C ARG A 347 0.61 13.65 -10.23
N VAL A 348 0.12 14.14 -11.36
CA VAL A 348 -1.17 13.72 -11.93
C VAL A 348 -0.89 12.94 -13.20
N SER A 349 -1.17 11.63 -13.18
CA SER A 349 -0.99 10.77 -14.35
C SER A 349 -2.22 10.73 -15.25
N ALA A 350 -2.01 10.38 -16.53
CA ALA A 350 -3.10 10.14 -17.47
C ALA A 350 -4.09 9.07 -16.97
N GLU A 351 -3.58 8.04 -16.29
CA GLU A 351 -4.39 6.95 -15.76
C GLU A 351 -5.29 7.43 -14.61
N GLN A 352 -4.76 8.25 -13.70
CA GLN A 352 -5.56 8.85 -12.63
C GLN A 352 -6.69 9.71 -13.18
N VAL A 353 -6.41 10.53 -14.20
CA VAL A 353 -7.45 11.38 -14.83
C VAL A 353 -8.48 10.52 -15.57
N ARG A 354 -8.07 9.44 -16.27
CA ARG A 354 -9.03 8.48 -16.84
C ARG A 354 -9.94 7.89 -15.78
N SER A 355 -9.39 7.54 -14.62
CA SER A 355 -10.18 7.01 -13.51
C SER A 355 -11.15 8.04 -12.95
N VAL A 356 -10.73 9.32 -12.80
CA VAL A 356 -11.62 10.42 -12.36
C VAL A 356 -12.78 10.65 -13.34
N LEU A 357 -12.47 10.55 -14.63
CA LEU A 357 -13.44 10.70 -15.72
C LEU A 357 -14.13 9.38 -16.10
N SER A 358 -13.85 8.30 -15.35
CA SER A 358 -14.46 6.99 -15.55
C SER A 358 -15.96 7.03 -15.30
N PRO A 359 -16.70 6.13 -15.94
CA PRO A 359 -18.13 6.00 -15.74
C PRO A 359 -18.49 5.89 -14.26
N ARG A 360 -19.52 6.60 -13.84
CA ARG A 360 -20.15 6.53 -12.52
C ARG A 360 -21.59 6.07 -12.67
N VAL A 361 -22.15 5.45 -11.65
CA VAL A 361 -23.57 5.08 -11.67
C VAL A 361 -24.40 6.36 -11.87
N ALA A 362 -25.29 6.36 -12.87
CA ALA A 362 -26.18 7.49 -13.12
C ALA A 362 -27.09 7.73 -11.91
N GLU A 363 -27.19 9.00 -11.44
CA GLU A 363 -28.00 9.34 -10.25
C GLU A 363 -29.44 8.80 -10.33
N ALA A 364 -30.08 8.95 -11.48
CA ALA A 364 -31.43 8.44 -11.69
C ALA A 364 -31.53 6.92 -11.59
N ALA A 365 -30.49 6.21 -12.05
CA ALA A 365 -30.40 4.75 -11.93
C ALA A 365 -30.12 4.35 -10.48
N ALA A 366 -29.20 5.02 -9.80
CA ALA A 366 -28.89 4.76 -8.38
C ALA A 366 -30.11 4.99 -7.49
N ALA A 367 -30.88 6.06 -7.72
CA ALA A 367 -32.08 6.40 -6.95
C ALA A 367 -33.20 5.34 -7.05
N SER A 368 -33.26 4.57 -8.15
CA SER A 368 -34.27 3.55 -8.39
C SER A 368 -33.75 2.11 -8.21
N ALA A 369 -32.43 1.96 -8.00
CA ALA A 369 -31.81 0.63 -7.91
C ALA A 369 -32.01 0.00 -6.52
N THR A 370 -32.06 -1.33 -6.51
CA THR A 370 -32.04 -2.09 -5.27
C THR A 370 -30.62 -2.15 -4.73
N VAL A 371 -30.39 -1.57 -3.55
CA VAL A 371 -29.14 -1.71 -2.82
C VAL A 371 -29.12 -3.09 -2.15
N LEU A 372 -28.12 -3.90 -2.48
CA LEU A 372 -27.92 -5.24 -1.93
C LEU A 372 -27.05 -5.23 -0.69
N ALA A 373 -26.05 -4.35 -0.67
CA ALA A 373 -25.16 -4.12 0.45
C ALA A 373 -24.62 -2.69 0.41
N SER A 374 -24.19 -2.18 1.57
CA SER A 374 -23.53 -0.87 1.69
C SER A 374 -22.36 -1.00 2.65
N GLY A 375 -21.29 -0.25 2.36
CA GLY A 375 -20.09 -0.20 3.18
C GLY A 375 -19.37 1.14 3.00
N GLU A 376 -18.13 1.21 3.46
CA GLU A 376 -17.31 2.41 3.29
C GLU A 376 -16.72 2.49 1.88
N PRO A 377 -16.81 3.66 1.21
CA PRO A 377 -16.18 3.87 -0.10
C PRO A 377 -14.65 3.89 0.06
N ALA A 378 -13.98 2.90 -0.51
CA ALA A 378 -12.54 2.72 -0.36
C ALA A 378 -11.73 3.14 -1.61
N CYS A 379 -12.31 3.01 -2.80
CA CYS A 379 -11.74 3.52 -4.05
C CYS A 379 -12.87 3.88 -5.01
N GLN A 380 -12.83 5.11 -5.53
CA GLN A 380 -13.88 5.66 -6.40
C GLN A 380 -13.99 4.91 -7.74
N GLY A 381 -15.14 5.06 -8.39
CA GLY A 381 -15.48 4.46 -9.67
C GLY A 381 -16.68 3.52 -9.57
N ALA A 382 -17.20 3.10 -10.72
CA ALA A 382 -18.26 2.09 -10.81
C ALA A 382 -17.74 0.87 -11.57
N GLY A 383 -17.90 -0.33 -10.99
CA GLY A 383 -17.53 -1.60 -11.61
C GLY A 383 -18.70 -2.56 -11.64
N VAL A 384 -18.96 -3.10 -12.83
CA VAL A 384 -20.03 -4.09 -13.06
C VAL A 384 -19.39 -5.47 -13.22
N GLY A 385 -20.03 -6.50 -12.70
CA GLY A 385 -19.58 -7.87 -12.90
C GLY A 385 -20.36 -8.89 -12.09
N VAL A 386 -20.08 -10.17 -12.36
CA VAL A 386 -20.56 -11.26 -11.55
C VAL A 386 -19.72 -11.39 -10.28
N ILE A 387 -20.38 -11.57 -9.16
CA ILE A 387 -19.67 -11.78 -7.88
C ILE A 387 -19.00 -13.15 -7.87
N VAL A 388 -17.69 -13.16 -7.59
CA VAL A 388 -16.87 -14.33 -7.37
C VAL A 388 -16.20 -14.20 -6.01
N VAL A 389 -16.25 -15.26 -5.20
CA VAL A 389 -15.72 -15.26 -3.82
C VAL A 389 -14.37 -15.97 -3.67
N ASN A 390 -13.89 -16.59 -4.73
CA ASN A 390 -12.60 -17.25 -4.78
C ASN A 390 -11.67 -16.49 -5.73
N THR A 391 -10.48 -16.20 -5.29
CA THR A 391 -9.51 -15.33 -5.96
C THR A 391 -8.92 -15.94 -7.23
N ASP A 392 -8.59 -17.25 -7.19
CA ASP A 392 -8.08 -17.97 -8.37
C ASP A 392 -9.20 -18.11 -9.44
N GLU A 393 -10.46 -18.29 -9.02
CA GLU A 393 -11.60 -18.31 -9.93
C GLU A 393 -11.86 -16.94 -10.54
N ALA A 394 -11.72 -15.87 -9.79
CA ALA A 394 -11.85 -14.50 -10.29
C ALA A 394 -10.81 -14.21 -11.38
N GLU A 395 -9.54 -14.56 -11.15
CA GLU A 395 -8.47 -14.44 -12.16
C GLU A 395 -8.83 -15.27 -13.42
N ARG A 396 -9.21 -16.53 -13.25
CA ARG A 396 -9.55 -17.44 -14.37
C ARG A 396 -10.73 -16.93 -15.22
N ARG A 397 -11.81 -16.44 -14.57
CA ARG A 397 -13.00 -15.94 -15.28
C ARG A 397 -12.73 -14.61 -15.97
N ALA A 398 -11.97 -13.72 -15.34
CA ALA A 398 -11.55 -12.47 -15.95
C ALA A 398 -10.66 -12.69 -17.18
N LEU A 399 -9.71 -13.64 -17.13
CA LEU A 399 -8.89 -14.05 -18.28
C LEU A 399 -9.73 -14.67 -19.42
N ALA A 400 -10.90 -15.24 -19.10
CA ALA A 400 -11.87 -15.72 -20.09
C ALA A 400 -12.76 -14.59 -20.67
N GLY A 401 -12.53 -13.32 -20.28
CA GLY A 401 -13.26 -12.16 -20.76
C GLY A 401 -14.54 -11.83 -19.99
N GLU A 402 -14.82 -12.49 -18.86
CA GLU A 402 -15.98 -12.15 -18.03
C GLU A 402 -15.71 -10.92 -17.19
N GLN A 403 -16.75 -10.12 -16.97
CA GLN A 403 -16.74 -9.01 -16.02
C GLN A 403 -16.94 -9.57 -14.60
N VAL A 404 -15.93 -9.43 -13.74
CA VAL A 404 -15.90 -10.05 -12.41
C VAL A 404 -15.82 -8.99 -11.31
N VAL A 405 -16.61 -9.18 -10.26
CA VAL A 405 -16.48 -8.47 -8.98
C VAL A 405 -15.96 -9.48 -7.95
N LEU A 406 -14.82 -9.18 -7.34
CA LEU A 406 -14.26 -10.01 -6.28
C LEU A 406 -14.89 -9.61 -4.93
N ALA A 407 -15.64 -10.54 -4.31
CA ALA A 407 -16.21 -10.36 -3.00
C ALA A 407 -15.51 -11.29 -1.98
N ARG A 408 -15.04 -10.73 -0.86
CA ARG A 408 -14.35 -11.48 0.19
C ARG A 408 -14.86 -11.09 1.56
N SER A 409 -14.74 -11.98 2.55
CA SER A 409 -14.94 -11.58 3.93
C SER A 409 -13.85 -10.58 4.35
N THR A 410 -12.59 -10.91 4.13
CA THR A 410 -11.42 -10.03 4.21
C THR A 410 -10.49 -10.35 3.06
N THR A 411 -9.57 -9.45 2.71
CA THR A 411 -8.51 -9.74 1.75
C THR A 411 -7.16 -9.87 2.45
N SER A 412 -6.33 -10.73 1.89
CA SER A 412 -4.95 -10.93 2.29
C SER A 412 -3.99 -10.65 1.13
N PRO A 413 -2.68 -10.56 1.37
CA PRO A 413 -1.71 -10.44 0.30
C PRO A 413 -1.76 -11.56 -0.76
N ASP A 414 -2.27 -12.72 -0.40
CA ASP A 414 -2.42 -13.84 -1.33
C ASP A 414 -3.57 -13.63 -2.33
N ASP A 415 -4.48 -12.70 -2.07
CA ASP A 415 -5.62 -12.37 -2.93
C ASP A 415 -5.28 -11.39 -4.09
N VAL A 416 -4.08 -10.79 -4.10
CA VAL A 416 -3.71 -9.69 -5.00
C VAL A 416 -3.86 -10.03 -6.49
N HIS A 417 -3.60 -11.26 -6.91
CA HIS A 417 -3.75 -11.67 -8.31
C HIS A 417 -5.20 -11.58 -8.81
N GLY A 418 -6.18 -11.99 -7.99
CA GLY A 418 -7.59 -11.82 -8.32
C GLY A 418 -8.07 -10.37 -8.20
N MET A 419 -7.50 -9.59 -7.27
CA MET A 419 -7.77 -8.15 -7.16
C MET A 419 -7.29 -7.39 -8.40
N ILE A 420 -6.18 -7.79 -9.02
CA ILE A 420 -5.70 -7.23 -10.28
C ILE A 420 -6.68 -7.54 -11.41
N ALA A 421 -7.16 -8.78 -11.47
CA ALA A 421 -7.99 -9.28 -12.56
C ALA A 421 -9.45 -8.78 -12.54
N CYS A 422 -10.02 -8.51 -11.35
CA CYS A 422 -11.43 -8.13 -11.23
C CYS A 422 -11.71 -6.67 -11.64
N ASN A 423 -12.97 -6.35 -11.89
CA ASN A 423 -13.44 -5.00 -12.25
C ASN A 423 -13.71 -4.12 -11.03
N ALA A 424 -14.09 -4.72 -9.92
CA ALA A 424 -14.34 -4.05 -8.65
C ALA A 424 -14.19 -5.02 -7.48
N LEU A 425 -14.04 -4.48 -6.28
CA LEU A 425 -13.92 -5.24 -5.04
C LEU A 425 -14.99 -4.87 -4.02
N ALA A 426 -15.37 -5.87 -3.23
CA ALA A 426 -16.21 -5.67 -2.05
C ALA A 426 -15.74 -6.55 -0.91
N THR A 427 -15.69 -6.02 0.34
CA THR A 427 -15.36 -6.82 1.52
C THR A 427 -16.37 -6.65 2.63
N GLU A 428 -16.57 -7.74 3.40
CA GLU A 428 -17.50 -7.74 4.54
C GLU A 428 -16.94 -6.98 5.74
N HIS A 429 -15.63 -7.14 5.97
CA HIS A 429 -14.90 -6.52 7.06
C HIS A 429 -13.80 -5.61 6.55
N GLY A 430 -13.29 -4.76 7.44
CA GLY A 430 -12.21 -3.80 7.17
C GLY A 430 -12.72 -2.39 6.95
N GLY A 431 -11.86 -1.42 7.25
CA GLY A 431 -12.08 0.00 7.00
C GLY A 431 -11.30 0.49 5.78
N THR A 432 -11.30 1.81 5.59
CA THR A 432 -10.62 2.47 4.47
C THR A 432 -9.08 2.39 4.53
N THR A 433 -8.51 1.91 5.63
CA THR A 433 -7.07 1.63 5.78
C THR A 433 -6.71 0.15 5.59
N SER A 434 -7.70 -0.73 5.41
CA SER A 434 -7.51 -2.18 5.23
C SER A 434 -6.69 -2.52 3.99
N HIS A 435 -6.19 -3.75 3.93
CA HIS A 435 -5.45 -4.27 2.77
C HIS A 435 -6.25 -4.14 1.47
N ALA A 436 -7.55 -4.49 1.48
CA ALA A 436 -8.44 -4.34 0.33
C ALA A 436 -8.45 -2.89 -0.18
N ALA A 437 -8.65 -1.93 0.72
CA ALA A 437 -8.70 -0.51 0.40
C ALA A 437 -7.37 0.02 -0.16
N LEU A 438 -6.25 -0.34 0.47
CA LEU A 438 -4.92 0.12 0.04
C LEU A 438 -4.54 -0.41 -1.35
N VAL A 439 -4.77 -1.71 -1.60
CA VAL A 439 -4.46 -2.34 -2.87
C VAL A 439 -5.40 -1.84 -3.97
N SER A 440 -6.71 -1.71 -3.70
CA SER A 440 -7.67 -1.17 -4.68
C SER A 440 -7.31 0.22 -5.15
N ARG A 441 -6.92 1.12 -4.22
CA ARG A 441 -6.42 2.46 -4.59
C ARG A 441 -5.15 2.40 -5.44
N SER A 442 -4.25 1.48 -5.13
CA SER A 442 -3.03 1.29 -5.92
C SER A 442 -3.31 0.80 -7.34
N LEU A 443 -4.38 0.00 -7.50
CA LEU A 443 -4.81 -0.58 -8.77
C LEU A 443 -5.85 0.28 -9.52
N GLY A 444 -6.38 1.35 -8.89
CA GLY A 444 -7.47 2.16 -9.45
C GLY A 444 -8.79 1.39 -9.60
N LYS A 445 -9.03 0.35 -8.78
CA LYS A 445 -10.23 -0.50 -8.86
C LYS A 445 -11.31 0.00 -7.92
N PRO A 446 -12.57 0.20 -8.38
CA PRO A 446 -13.68 0.53 -7.51
C PRO A 446 -13.77 -0.45 -6.35
N CYS A 447 -13.92 0.09 -5.12
CA CYS A 447 -13.89 -0.75 -3.92
C CYS A 447 -14.80 -0.23 -2.83
N VAL A 448 -15.55 -1.14 -2.23
CA VAL A 448 -16.39 -0.92 -1.04
C VAL A 448 -15.96 -1.91 0.03
N VAL A 449 -15.71 -1.43 1.26
CA VAL A 449 -15.25 -2.25 2.38
C VAL A 449 -16.19 -2.15 3.57
N GLY A 450 -16.15 -3.16 4.47
CA GLY A 450 -16.96 -3.13 5.68
C GLY A 450 -18.44 -3.27 5.45
N CYS A 451 -18.87 -4.05 4.46
CA CYS A 451 -20.28 -4.23 4.11
C CYS A 451 -21.09 -5.04 5.14
N GLY A 452 -20.43 -5.65 6.13
CA GLY A 452 -21.05 -6.52 7.13
C GLY A 452 -20.95 -8.01 6.78
N GLU A 453 -20.91 -8.84 7.81
CA GLU A 453 -20.74 -10.29 7.69
C GLU A 453 -21.82 -10.94 6.81
N GLY A 454 -21.42 -11.77 5.87
CA GLY A 454 -22.32 -12.48 4.94
C GLY A 454 -22.99 -11.61 3.88
N SER A 455 -22.76 -10.29 3.88
CA SER A 455 -23.49 -9.36 3.00
C SER A 455 -23.11 -9.46 1.54
N VAL A 456 -21.82 -9.63 1.23
CA VAL A 456 -21.33 -9.65 -0.15
C VAL A 456 -20.97 -11.05 -0.64
N THR A 457 -20.50 -11.92 0.24
CA THR A 457 -20.18 -13.30 -0.14
C THR A 457 -21.43 -14.12 -0.45
N ALA A 458 -22.57 -13.83 0.20
CA ALA A 458 -23.87 -14.45 -0.11
C ALA A 458 -24.42 -14.09 -1.51
N LEU A 459 -23.88 -13.05 -2.14
CA LEU A 459 -24.28 -12.62 -3.48
C LEU A 459 -23.51 -13.35 -4.59
N ALA A 460 -22.74 -14.39 -4.26
CA ALA A 460 -21.96 -15.17 -5.23
C ALA A 460 -22.80 -15.61 -6.45
N GLY A 461 -22.27 -15.37 -7.65
CA GLY A 461 -22.93 -15.67 -8.92
C GLY A 461 -23.94 -14.64 -9.40
N GLN A 462 -24.29 -13.61 -8.61
CA GLN A 462 -25.16 -12.53 -9.04
C GLN A 462 -24.37 -11.45 -9.80
N ILE A 463 -25.01 -10.82 -10.79
CA ILE A 463 -24.48 -9.63 -11.44
C ILE A 463 -24.81 -8.43 -10.57
N VAL A 464 -23.80 -7.62 -10.27
CA VAL A 464 -23.93 -6.42 -9.43
C VAL A 464 -23.20 -5.25 -10.05
N THR A 465 -23.54 -4.05 -9.58
CA THR A 465 -22.77 -2.83 -9.80
C THR A 465 -22.22 -2.35 -8.45
N VAL A 466 -20.90 -2.31 -8.32
CA VAL A 466 -20.21 -1.74 -7.17
C VAL A 466 -19.93 -0.28 -7.44
N ASP A 467 -20.45 0.60 -6.61
CA ASP A 467 -20.18 2.03 -6.66
C ASP A 467 -19.25 2.42 -5.51
N GLY A 468 -17.98 2.50 -5.84
CA GLY A 468 -16.93 2.90 -4.90
C GLY A 468 -16.96 4.38 -4.53
N ALA A 469 -17.83 5.20 -5.11
CA ALA A 469 -18.03 6.59 -4.73
C ALA A 469 -19.10 6.74 -3.63
N SER A 470 -20.22 6.03 -3.76
CA SER A 470 -21.31 6.05 -2.77
C SER A 470 -21.16 5.00 -1.66
N GLY A 471 -20.33 3.97 -1.86
CA GLY A 471 -20.22 2.83 -0.95
C GLY A 471 -21.35 1.81 -1.10
N ASN A 472 -22.12 1.85 -2.19
CA ASN A 472 -23.24 0.95 -2.41
C ASN A 472 -22.92 -0.14 -3.42
N ILE A 473 -23.54 -1.29 -3.22
CA ILE A 473 -23.55 -2.42 -4.17
C ILE A 473 -24.98 -2.62 -4.62
N TYR A 474 -25.21 -2.43 -5.91
CA TYR A 474 -26.55 -2.47 -6.51
C TYR A 474 -26.78 -3.77 -7.25
N ALA A 475 -28.04 -4.22 -7.27
CA ALA A 475 -28.48 -5.35 -8.08
C ALA A 475 -28.37 -5.06 -9.58
N GLY A 476 -27.81 -6.00 -10.33
CA GLY A 476 -27.71 -5.91 -11.79
C GLY A 476 -26.67 -4.94 -12.33
N ALA A 477 -26.63 -4.83 -13.65
CA ALA A 477 -25.77 -3.87 -14.37
C ALA A 477 -26.51 -2.55 -14.54
N LEU A 478 -26.10 -1.52 -13.82
CA LEU A 478 -26.72 -0.18 -13.90
C LEU A 478 -26.10 0.69 -14.99
N PRO A 479 -26.87 1.63 -15.57
CA PRO A 479 -26.35 2.68 -16.44
C PRO A 479 -25.35 3.56 -15.68
N VAL A 480 -24.30 3.97 -16.38
CA VAL A 480 -23.23 4.79 -15.83
C VAL A 480 -23.12 6.10 -16.63
N THR A 481 -22.69 7.19 -15.97
CA THR A 481 -22.40 8.48 -16.59
C THR A 481 -20.91 8.77 -16.51
N VAL A 482 -20.39 9.50 -17.49
CA VAL A 482 -18.99 9.95 -17.52
C VAL A 482 -18.95 11.41 -17.07
N PRO A 483 -18.10 11.79 -16.08
CA PRO A 483 -17.94 13.17 -15.67
C PRO A 483 -17.40 14.05 -16.82
N ASP A 484 -17.83 15.34 -16.87
CA ASP A 484 -17.31 16.32 -17.82
C ASP A 484 -16.01 16.95 -17.28
N GLU A 485 -14.92 16.80 -18.03
CA GLU A 485 -13.61 17.37 -17.66
C GLU A 485 -13.58 18.89 -17.60
N ASN A 486 -14.48 19.59 -18.31
CA ASN A 486 -14.55 21.04 -18.33
C ASN A 486 -15.39 21.61 -17.17
N ALA A 487 -16.22 20.80 -16.54
CA ALA A 487 -17.04 21.20 -15.39
C ALA A 487 -16.24 21.27 -14.08
N ASP A 488 -15.09 20.57 -13.99
CA ASP A 488 -14.22 20.56 -12.82
C ASP A 488 -13.11 21.61 -12.96
N PRO A 489 -13.04 22.63 -12.06
CA PRO A 489 -12.04 23.70 -12.15
C PRO A 489 -10.59 23.21 -12.07
N ALA A 490 -10.30 22.12 -11.31
CA ALA A 490 -8.98 21.55 -11.20
C ALA A 490 -8.56 20.88 -12.51
N LEU A 491 -9.46 20.11 -13.13
CA LEU A 491 -9.22 19.48 -14.45
C LEU A 491 -9.09 20.53 -15.54
N ALA A 492 -9.90 21.59 -15.54
CA ALA A 492 -9.78 22.67 -16.50
C ALA A 492 -8.41 23.39 -16.45
N ARG A 493 -7.85 23.61 -15.24
CA ARG A 493 -6.48 24.13 -15.08
C ARG A 493 -5.42 23.17 -15.61
N LEU A 494 -5.57 21.88 -15.34
CA LEU A 494 -4.67 20.84 -15.86
C LEU A 494 -4.74 20.77 -17.40
N ILE A 495 -5.91 20.88 -18.01
CA ILE A 495 -6.06 20.95 -19.47
C ILE A 495 -5.24 22.10 -20.03
N ALA A 496 -5.42 23.32 -19.50
CA ALA A 496 -4.70 24.49 -20.00
C ALA A 496 -3.16 24.32 -19.92
N TRP A 497 -2.65 23.68 -18.85
CA TRP A 497 -1.22 23.40 -18.74
C TRP A 497 -0.76 22.28 -19.67
N ALA A 498 -1.57 21.23 -19.79
CA ALA A 498 -1.26 20.11 -20.66
C ALA A 498 -1.25 20.53 -22.13
N GLU A 499 -2.16 21.39 -22.57
CA GLU A 499 -2.17 21.96 -23.93
C GLU A 499 -0.89 22.75 -24.24
N ALA A 500 -0.37 23.50 -23.26
CA ALA A 500 0.86 24.27 -23.42
C ALA A 500 2.14 23.40 -23.50
N LEU A 501 2.11 22.18 -22.92
CA LEU A 501 3.25 21.28 -22.83
C LEU A 501 3.18 20.11 -23.82
N SER A 502 2.02 19.79 -24.35
CA SER A 502 1.81 18.62 -25.21
C SER A 502 2.45 18.79 -26.59
N PRO A 503 3.19 17.78 -27.08
CA PRO A 503 3.73 17.77 -28.44
C PRO A 503 2.66 17.48 -29.52
N ILE A 504 1.43 17.08 -29.10
CA ILE A 504 0.29 16.78 -29.97
C ILE A 504 -0.88 17.68 -29.59
N THR A 505 -1.59 18.22 -30.57
CA THR A 505 -2.87 18.90 -30.36
C THR A 505 -3.96 17.85 -30.10
N VAL A 506 -4.76 18.02 -29.05
CA VAL A 506 -5.92 17.15 -28.78
C VAL A 506 -7.21 17.95 -28.87
N LEU A 507 -8.11 17.55 -29.77
CA LEU A 507 -9.39 18.19 -30.02
C LEU A 507 -10.54 17.28 -29.59
N ALA A 508 -11.60 17.84 -29.01
CA ALA A 508 -12.81 17.08 -28.69
C ALA A 508 -13.57 16.66 -29.98
N GLU A 509 -13.55 17.52 -31.00
CA GLU A 509 -14.22 17.28 -32.27
C GLU A 509 -13.20 17.23 -33.40
N ALA A 510 -13.54 16.47 -34.45
CA ALA A 510 -12.67 16.33 -35.60
C ALA A 510 -12.66 17.62 -36.43
N PRO A 511 -11.47 18.15 -36.82
CA PRO A 511 -11.39 19.29 -37.72
C PRO A 511 -11.83 18.92 -39.13
N ALA A 512 -12.17 19.92 -39.92
CA ALA A 512 -12.45 19.70 -41.34
C ALA A 512 -11.17 19.31 -42.09
N GLY A 513 -11.22 18.25 -42.90
CA GLY A 513 -10.09 17.80 -43.71
C GLY A 513 -9.78 16.30 -43.63
N PRO A 514 -8.65 15.87 -44.19
CA PRO A 514 -8.24 14.46 -44.13
C PRO A 514 -8.02 13.98 -42.72
N LEU A 515 -8.64 12.86 -42.38
CA LEU A 515 -8.67 12.28 -41.03
C LEU A 515 -8.64 10.74 -41.13
N LEU A 516 -7.78 10.10 -40.36
CA LEU A 516 -7.83 8.66 -40.16
C LEU A 516 -8.86 8.33 -39.06
N ASP A 517 -9.92 7.65 -39.44
CA ASP A 517 -10.90 7.11 -38.48
C ASP A 517 -10.61 5.65 -38.21
N LEU A 518 -9.97 5.36 -37.07
CA LEU A 518 -9.57 4.02 -36.69
C LEU A 518 -10.76 3.11 -36.36
N ASN A 519 -11.94 3.66 -36.07
CA ASN A 519 -13.15 2.85 -35.92
C ASN A 519 -13.63 2.24 -37.27
N ALA A 520 -13.22 2.83 -38.39
CA ALA A 520 -13.55 2.36 -39.74
C ALA A 520 -12.47 1.47 -40.37
N VAL A 521 -11.36 1.22 -39.66
CA VAL A 521 -10.21 0.46 -40.17
C VAL A 521 -10.07 -0.84 -39.37
N ALA A 522 -9.94 -1.97 -40.05
CA ALA A 522 -9.73 -3.26 -39.40
C ALA A 522 -8.46 -3.29 -38.55
N GLY A 523 -8.58 -3.57 -37.27
CA GLY A 523 -7.48 -3.56 -36.30
C GLY A 523 -7.18 -2.19 -35.69
N GLY A 524 -8.00 -1.19 -35.93
CA GLY A 524 -7.83 0.13 -35.30
C GLY A 524 -8.06 0.15 -33.80
N GLU A 525 -8.74 -0.86 -33.25
CA GLU A 525 -8.94 -1.12 -31.82
C GLU A 525 -7.75 -1.85 -31.15
N ASP A 526 -6.81 -2.37 -31.95
CA ASP A 526 -5.67 -3.17 -31.51
C ASP A 526 -4.42 -2.30 -31.42
N GLU A 527 -3.93 -2.07 -30.20
CA GLU A 527 -2.76 -1.23 -29.93
C GLU A 527 -1.50 -1.69 -30.70
N ASP A 528 -1.32 -2.99 -30.87
CA ASP A 528 -0.14 -3.57 -31.55
C ASP A 528 -0.16 -3.33 -33.07
N LYS A 529 -1.32 -3.04 -33.67
CA LYS A 529 -1.47 -2.75 -35.09
C LYS A 529 -1.36 -1.27 -35.42
N LEU A 530 -1.51 -0.37 -34.45
CA LEU A 530 -1.46 1.07 -34.68
C LEU A 530 -0.16 1.53 -35.37
N PRO A 531 1.05 1.03 -35.04
CA PRO A 531 2.28 1.43 -35.73
C PRO A 531 2.26 1.20 -37.24
N ALA A 532 1.47 0.24 -37.73
CA ALA A 532 1.32 -0.02 -39.17
C ALA A 532 0.20 0.81 -39.83
N LEU A 533 -0.79 1.28 -39.05
CA LEU A 533 -1.95 2.00 -39.57
C LEU A 533 -1.76 3.54 -39.60
N LEU A 534 -0.94 4.09 -38.71
CA LEU A 534 -0.79 5.54 -38.53
C LEU A 534 0.12 6.26 -39.53
N PRO A 535 1.16 5.64 -40.13
CA PRO A 535 2.08 6.34 -41.04
C PRO A 535 1.37 6.99 -42.23
N GLY A 536 1.78 8.24 -42.55
CA GLY A 536 1.20 9.02 -43.65
C GLY A 536 -0.02 9.85 -43.27
N HIS A 537 -0.51 9.75 -42.03
CA HIS A 537 -1.59 10.53 -41.50
C HIS A 537 -1.10 11.62 -40.55
N THR A 538 -1.82 12.75 -40.47
CA THR A 538 -1.51 13.83 -39.52
C THR A 538 -2.58 14.03 -38.47
N VAL A 539 -3.79 13.52 -38.71
CA VAL A 539 -4.95 13.60 -37.81
C VAL A 539 -5.53 12.18 -37.67
N ALA A 540 -5.80 11.76 -36.47
CA ALA A 540 -6.40 10.45 -36.16
C ALA A 540 -7.47 10.54 -35.07
N LYS A 541 -8.48 9.65 -35.15
CA LYS A 541 -9.51 9.49 -34.11
C LYS A 541 -9.96 8.03 -33.97
N GLY A 542 -10.61 7.74 -32.86
CA GLY A 542 -11.24 6.44 -32.61
C GLY A 542 -10.27 5.30 -32.35
N GLY A 543 -10.78 4.08 -32.28
CA GLY A 543 -10.00 2.90 -31.98
C GLY A 543 -9.20 3.03 -30.67
N ALA A 544 -7.99 2.49 -30.65
CA ALA A 544 -7.10 2.53 -29.50
C ALA A 544 -6.20 3.79 -29.44
N ILE A 545 -6.41 4.82 -30.28
CA ILE A 545 -5.51 5.99 -30.39
C ILE A 545 -5.40 6.78 -29.07
N ALA A 546 -6.43 6.79 -28.25
CA ALA A 546 -6.49 7.53 -26.98
C ALA A 546 -5.87 6.77 -25.79
N SER A 547 -5.43 5.51 -25.97
CA SER A 547 -4.70 4.76 -24.95
C SER A 547 -3.25 5.25 -24.82
N ASN A 548 -2.54 4.90 -23.74
CA ASN A 548 -1.14 5.26 -23.58
C ASN A 548 -0.25 4.70 -24.70
N ALA A 549 -0.51 3.46 -25.13
CA ALA A 549 0.22 2.83 -26.23
C ALA A 549 -0.14 3.49 -27.58
N GLY A 550 -1.42 3.79 -27.79
CA GLY A 550 -1.90 4.49 -28.99
C GLY A 550 -1.30 5.89 -29.16
N VAL A 551 -1.22 6.66 -28.07
CA VAL A 551 -0.58 7.97 -28.07
C VAL A 551 0.92 7.87 -28.35
N ARG A 552 1.63 6.87 -27.79
CA ARG A 552 3.05 6.59 -28.12
C ARG A 552 3.23 6.26 -29.60
N ALA A 553 2.39 5.38 -30.13
CA ALA A 553 2.41 5.04 -31.55
C ALA A 553 2.12 6.26 -32.44
N ALA A 554 1.19 7.11 -32.03
CA ALA A 554 0.86 8.36 -32.74
C ALA A 554 2.06 9.32 -32.81
N LEU A 555 2.75 9.53 -31.68
CA LEU A 555 3.96 10.34 -31.63
C LEU A 555 5.05 9.80 -32.54
N ALA A 556 5.33 8.48 -32.47
CA ALA A 556 6.32 7.82 -33.30
C ALA A 556 5.99 7.90 -34.80
N ALA A 557 4.72 7.84 -35.18
CA ALA A 557 4.25 7.96 -36.55
C ALA A 557 4.17 9.41 -37.07
N GLY A 558 4.39 10.43 -36.22
CA GLY A 558 4.34 11.84 -36.59
C GLY A 558 2.94 12.45 -36.67
N ILE A 559 1.94 11.83 -36.05
CA ILE A 559 0.59 12.40 -35.90
C ILE A 559 0.71 13.74 -35.17
N LYS A 560 0.00 14.75 -35.66
CA LYS A 560 -0.01 16.11 -35.09
C LYS A 560 -1.26 16.40 -34.26
N THR A 561 -2.36 15.73 -34.60
CA THR A 561 -3.65 15.97 -33.93
C THR A 561 -4.36 14.65 -33.66
N ILE A 562 -4.79 14.46 -32.42
CA ILE A 562 -5.67 13.37 -32.00
C ILE A 562 -7.03 13.97 -31.65
N CYS A 563 -8.12 13.38 -32.16
CA CYS A 563 -9.46 13.73 -31.74
C CYS A 563 -9.96 12.73 -30.71
N ALA A 564 -10.15 13.19 -29.48
CA ALA A 564 -10.60 12.38 -28.36
C ALA A 564 -11.36 13.21 -27.32
N SER A 565 -12.33 12.58 -26.69
CA SER A 565 -13.03 13.10 -25.51
C SER A 565 -13.15 11.98 -24.49
N PRO A 566 -12.69 12.19 -23.23
CA PRO A 566 -12.05 13.40 -22.70
C PRO A 566 -10.64 13.65 -23.28
N ARG A 567 -10.20 14.92 -23.30
CA ARG A 567 -8.92 15.35 -23.90
C ARG A 567 -7.75 15.22 -22.94
N LEU A 568 -7.97 15.54 -21.66
CA LEU A 568 -6.89 15.62 -20.65
C LEU A 568 -6.07 14.34 -20.51
N PRO A 569 -6.66 13.13 -20.47
CA PRO A 569 -5.87 11.89 -20.41
C PRO A 569 -4.92 11.70 -21.60
N VAL A 570 -5.35 12.12 -22.80
CA VAL A 570 -4.56 12.01 -24.04
C VAL A 570 -3.42 13.01 -24.06
N LEU A 571 -3.67 14.25 -23.60
CA LEU A 571 -2.64 15.27 -23.43
C LEU A 571 -1.55 14.83 -22.44
N LEU A 572 -1.95 14.30 -21.29
CA LEU A 572 -1.01 13.80 -20.28
C LEU A 572 -0.18 12.62 -20.80
N ALA A 573 -0.83 11.67 -21.47
CA ALA A 573 -0.14 10.53 -22.09
C ALA A 573 0.88 10.97 -23.16
N ALA A 574 0.56 12.02 -23.93
CA ALA A 574 1.48 12.57 -24.95
C ALA A 574 2.71 13.23 -24.32
N ILE A 575 2.53 13.94 -23.22
CA ILE A 575 3.65 14.56 -22.47
C ILE A 575 4.54 13.49 -21.84
N GLU A 576 3.94 12.46 -21.23
CA GLU A 576 4.67 11.33 -20.62
C GLU A 576 5.49 10.58 -21.67
N ALA A 577 4.88 10.21 -22.80
CA ALA A 577 5.55 9.53 -23.91
C ALA A 577 6.70 10.36 -24.52
N ALA A 578 6.54 11.68 -24.63
CA ALA A 578 7.60 12.55 -25.11
C ALA A 578 8.82 12.60 -24.17
N ARG A 579 8.58 12.60 -22.85
CA ARG A 579 9.66 12.54 -21.84
C ARG A 579 10.40 11.23 -21.88
N GLU A 580 9.70 10.11 -22.02
CA GLU A 580 10.31 8.77 -22.18
C GLU A 580 11.20 8.69 -23.42
N LEU A 581 10.75 9.24 -24.55
CA LEU A 581 11.55 9.28 -25.79
C LEU A 581 12.81 10.12 -25.62
N GLN A 582 12.74 11.26 -24.93
CA GLN A 582 13.91 12.10 -24.66
C GLN A 582 14.92 11.43 -23.70
N SER A 583 14.44 10.70 -22.69
CA SER A 583 15.33 10.02 -21.73
C SER A 583 16.06 8.83 -22.35
N ASN A 584 15.44 8.12 -23.30
CA ASN A 584 16.07 7.01 -24.01
C ASN A 584 17.17 7.48 -24.99
N THR A 585 17.00 8.64 -25.63
CA THR A 585 18.03 9.23 -26.52
C THR A 585 19.27 9.72 -25.76
N VAL A 586 19.14 10.09 -24.48
CA VAL A 586 20.30 10.52 -23.64
C VAL A 586 21.10 9.33 -23.09
N ASN A 587 20.49 8.15 -22.99
CA ASN A 587 21.16 6.93 -22.50
C ASN A 587 21.87 6.14 -23.63
N ASP A 588 21.60 6.46 -24.89
CA ASP A 588 22.22 5.83 -26.06
C ASP A 588 23.41 6.66 -26.65
N GLU A 589 23.68 7.85 -26.08
CA GLU A 589 24.88 8.67 -26.32
C GLU A 589 25.89 8.52 -25.15
#